data_129f3a0565264f471a50fc02e92b1417
#
_entry.id   129f3a0565264f471a50fc02e92b1417
#
_cell.length_a   1.000
_cell.length_b   1.000
_cell.length_c   1.000
_cell.angle_alpha   90.00
_cell.angle_beta   90.00
_cell.angle_gamma   90.00
#
_symmetry.space_group_name_H-M   'P 1'
#
loop_
_entity.id
_entity.type
_entity.pdbx_description
1 polymer ?
#
loop_
_entity_poly.entity_id
_entity_poly.type
_entity_poly.pdbx_seq_one_letter_code
_entity_poly.pdbx_strand_id
1 'polypeptide(L)'
;MTNITEKTVPIVSVGADTEQPSQKCTAPIITAENENFNSFDDFQREMIRMLDPRYLKTVSMTELYDTLYQSKPPLIDGLLYPGTYIFAGAPKLGKSFLMAQLAYHISTGTPLWNYATRKGTVLYLALEDDYRRLQERLYRMFGAESADNLFFSVSASQLGKGLDEQLQGFITEHPDTKLIIIDTLQKVREVGGDNYSYANDYEIINRIKKFTDCHGICVLLVHHTRK
;
A
#
# COMPACT_ATOMS: atom_id res chain seq x y z
N MET A 1 -52.69 -42.31 0.80
CA MET A 1 -53.52 -41.21 1.32
C MET A 1 -52.79 -40.63 2.49
N THR A 2 -52.06 -39.56 2.28
CA THR A 2 -51.63 -38.60 3.34
C THR A 2 -51.18 -37.32 2.66
N ASN A 3 -51.92 -36.27 2.93
CA ASN A 3 -51.75 -34.91 2.44
C ASN A 3 -50.44 -34.29 2.94
N ILE A 4 -49.69 -33.69 2.04
CA ILE A 4 -48.59 -32.77 2.36
C ILE A 4 -49.09 -31.38 2.01
N THR A 5 -49.31 -30.59 3.06
CA THR A 5 -49.66 -29.17 3.00
C THR A 5 -48.42 -28.32 2.71
N GLU A 6 -48.38 -27.64 1.59
CA GLU A 6 -47.42 -26.58 1.31
C GLU A 6 -47.62 -25.39 2.26
N LYS A 7 -46.56 -25.00 2.96
CA LYS A 7 -46.50 -23.72 3.67
C LYS A 7 -45.73 -22.74 2.83
N THR A 8 -46.46 -21.81 2.22
CA THR A 8 -45.95 -20.59 1.57
C THR A 8 -45.36 -19.66 2.64
N VAL A 9 -44.09 -19.28 2.47
CA VAL A 9 -43.41 -18.26 3.27
C VAL A 9 -43.47 -16.95 2.50
N PRO A 10 -43.90 -15.84 3.09
CA PRO A 10 -43.97 -14.57 2.38
C PRO A 10 -42.57 -13.95 2.19
N ILE A 11 -42.32 -13.50 0.97
CA ILE A 11 -41.16 -12.70 0.59
C ILE A 11 -41.37 -11.29 1.17
N VAL A 12 -40.59 -10.94 2.15
CA VAL A 12 -40.46 -9.56 2.64
C VAL A 12 -39.28 -8.92 1.90
N SER A 13 -39.57 -8.01 0.96
CA SER A 13 -38.61 -7.10 0.40
C SER A 13 -38.27 -6.04 1.44
N VAL A 14 -37.08 -6.12 1.99
CA VAL A 14 -36.48 -5.00 2.75
C VAL A 14 -35.36 -4.43 1.90
N GLY A 15 -35.65 -3.30 1.26
CA GLY A 15 -34.62 -2.40 0.79
C GLY A 15 -33.98 -1.76 2.02
N ALA A 16 -32.70 -1.97 2.17
CA ALA A 16 -31.90 -1.19 3.09
C ALA A 16 -30.60 -0.89 2.39
N ASP A 17 -30.50 0.36 1.92
CA ASP A 17 -29.24 1.01 1.62
C ASP A 17 -28.41 1.00 2.92
N THR A 18 -27.50 0.06 3.01
CA THR A 18 -26.42 0.11 4.01
C THR A 18 -25.19 0.62 3.30
N GLU A 19 -25.02 1.93 3.33
CA GLU A 19 -23.70 2.56 3.19
C GLU A 19 -22.78 1.89 4.21
N GLN A 20 -21.91 1.03 3.72
CA GLN A 20 -20.77 0.57 4.53
C GLN A 20 -19.87 1.79 4.77
N PRO A 21 -19.52 2.11 6.03
CA PRO A 21 -18.58 3.17 6.29
C PRO A 21 -17.24 2.77 5.66
N SER A 22 -16.80 3.56 4.66
CA SER A 22 -15.43 3.52 4.17
C SER A 22 -14.51 3.61 5.39
N GLN A 23 -13.73 2.56 5.65
CA GLN A 23 -12.67 2.60 6.64
C GLN A 23 -11.68 3.69 6.18
N LYS A 24 -11.91 4.90 6.67
CA LYS A 24 -10.90 5.96 6.59
C LYS A 24 -9.68 5.40 7.29
N CYS A 25 -8.56 5.28 6.56
CA CYS A 25 -7.24 5.18 7.15
C CYS A 25 -7.09 6.42 8.06
N THR A 26 -7.46 6.29 9.29
CA THR A 26 -7.05 7.23 10.32
C THR A 26 -5.54 7.13 10.40
N ALA A 27 -4.88 8.27 10.49
CA ALA A 27 -3.44 8.36 10.76
C ALA A 27 -3.04 7.31 11.80
N PRO A 28 -1.77 6.83 11.78
CA PRO A 28 -1.37 5.71 12.60
C PRO A 28 -1.99 5.86 13.97
N ILE A 29 -2.86 4.92 14.31
CA ILE A 29 -3.29 4.79 15.69
C ILE A 29 -1.98 4.53 16.40
N ILE A 30 -1.46 5.56 17.05
CA ILE A 30 -0.49 5.37 18.12
C ILE A 30 -1.27 4.43 19.04
N THR A 31 -0.95 3.16 18.93
CA THR A 31 -1.58 2.16 19.79
C THR A 31 -1.35 2.68 21.20
N ALA A 32 -2.44 2.89 21.92
CA ALA A 32 -2.47 3.40 23.29
C ALA A 32 -1.80 2.42 24.29
N GLU A 33 -0.88 1.60 23.83
CA GLU A 33 -0.21 0.56 24.59
C GLU A 33 0.93 1.07 25.46
N ASN A 34 1.30 2.36 25.39
CA ASN A 34 2.36 2.92 26.21
C ASN A 34 2.03 4.25 26.92
N GLU A 35 0.82 4.79 26.78
CA GLU A 35 0.40 5.89 27.64
C GLU A 35 -0.31 5.28 28.85
N ASN A 36 0.43 5.08 29.95
CA ASN A 36 -0.13 4.76 31.27
C ASN A 36 -0.95 5.96 31.74
N PHE A 37 -2.22 6.03 31.34
CA PHE A 37 -3.16 6.95 31.93
C PHE A 37 -3.49 6.44 33.33
N ASN A 38 -3.09 7.21 34.36
CA ASN A 38 -3.32 6.83 35.75
C ASN A 38 -4.81 6.93 36.14
N SER A 39 -5.66 7.56 35.30
CA SER A 39 -7.10 7.65 35.48
C SER A 39 -7.85 7.91 34.17
N PHE A 40 -9.17 7.61 34.14
CA PHE A 40 -10.08 7.97 33.05
C PHE A 40 -10.12 9.49 32.78
N ASP A 41 -9.96 10.30 33.86
CA ASP A 41 -9.93 11.75 33.75
C ASP A 41 -8.70 12.27 33.03
N ASP A 42 -7.54 11.62 33.16
CA ASP A 42 -6.32 11.97 32.46
C ASP A 42 -6.44 11.66 30.96
N PHE A 43 -7.06 10.54 30.61
CA PHE A 43 -7.36 10.19 29.23
C PHE A 43 -8.31 11.23 28.58
N GLN A 44 -9.38 11.62 29.29
CA GLN A 44 -10.31 12.65 28.78
C GLN A 44 -9.62 14.00 28.58
N ARG A 45 -8.77 14.43 29.52
CA ARG A 45 -8.02 15.70 29.39
C ARG A 45 -7.10 15.68 28.19
N GLU A 46 -6.39 14.59 27.96
CA GLU A 46 -5.48 14.47 26.80
C GLU A 46 -6.28 14.43 25.50
N MET A 47 -7.42 13.74 25.44
CA MET A 47 -8.29 13.79 24.27
C MET A 47 -8.79 15.21 23.95
N ILE A 48 -9.25 15.97 24.97
CA ILE A 48 -9.69 17.36 24.80
C ILE A 48 -8.52 18.23 24.30
N ARG A 49 -7.33 18.02 24.84
CA ARG A 49 -6.11 18.74 24.43
C ARG A 49 -5.73 18.43 22.98
N MET A 50 -5.85 17.18 22.53
CA MET A 50 -5.59 16.80 21.13
C MET A 50 -6.58 17.41 20.14
N LEU A 51 -7.77 17.80 20.58
CA LEU A 51 -8.77 18.47 19.75
C LEU A 51 -8.54 19.98 19.61
N ASP A 52 -7.66 20.59 20.43
CA ASP A 52 -7.32 22.01 20.30
C ASP A 52 -6.43 22.20 19.05
N PRO A 53 -6.87 23.00 18.05
CA PRO A 53 -6.06 23.24 16.84
C PRO A 53 -4.68 23.87 17.11
N ARG A 54 -4.47 24.44 18.31
CA ARG A 54 -3.19 25.04 18.73
C ARG A 54 -2.26 24.02 19.38
N TYR A 55 -2.77 22.82 19.67
CA TYR A 55 -1.97 21.78 20.31
C TYR A 55 -1.00 21.13 19.33
N LEU A 56 0.27 21.21 19.61
CA LEU A 56 1.32 20.48 18.91
C LEU A 56 1.82 19.36 19.83
N LYS A 57 1.57 18.10 19.44
CA LYS A 57 2.13 16.95 20.17
C LYS A 57 3.65 16.94 20.01
N THR A 58 4.37 17.10 21.10
CA THR A 58 5.83 17.06 21.13
C THR A 58 6.30 16.04 22.14
N VAL A 59 7.45 15.45 21.88
CA VAL A 59 8.18 14.58 22.81
C VAL A 59 9.55 15.19 23.06
N SER A 60 10.05 15.08 24.27
CA SER A 60 11.42 15.49 24.58
C SER A 60 12.44 14.51 24.02
N MET A 61 13.71 14.92 23.89
CA MET A 61 14.78 14.03 23.46
C MET A 61 14.96 12.86 24.45
N THR A 62 14.76 13.08 25.74
CA THR A 62 14.83 12.04 26.77
C THR A 62 13.71 11.02 26.55
N GLU A 63 12.46 11.44 26.39
CA GLU A 63 11.34 10.54 26.09
C GLU A 63 11.55 9.76 24.79
N LEU A 64 12.16 10.37 23.75
CA LEU A 64 12.51 9.69 22.50
C LEU A 64 13.52 8.57 22.72
N TYR A 65 14.50 8.75 23.60
CA TYR A 65 15.52 7.75 23.91
C TYR A 65 14.98 6.63 24.80
N ASP A 66 14.08 6.96 25.71
CA ASP A 66 13.47 6.00 26.65
C ASP A 66 12.35 5.18 25.99
N THR A 67 11.80 5.67 24.86
CA THR A 67 10.71 5.00 24.16
C THR A 67 11.23 3.95 23.19
N LEU A 68 10.81 2.70 23.35
CA LEU A 68 11.13 1.61 22.42
C LEU A 68 10.24 1.72 21.17
N TYR A 69 10.79 2.29 20.13
CA TYR A 69 10.13 2.28 18.81
C TYR A 69 10.44 0.96 18.08
N GLN A 70 9.40 0.21 17.76
CA GLN A 70 9.57 -1.00 16.96
C GLN A 70 9.96 -0.61 15.53
N SER A 71 11.17 -0.96 15.12
CA SER A 71 11.56 -0.82 13.72
C SER A 71 10.86 -1.87 12.88
N LYS A 72 10.20 -1.45 11.79
CA LYS A 72 9.66 -2.39 10.82
C LYS A 72 10.83 -3.11 10.13
N PRO A 73 10.84 -4.45 10.08
CA PRO A 73 11.94 -5.17 9.48
C PRO A 73 12.04 -4.88 7.97
N PRO A 74 13.26 -4.87 7.41
CA PRO A 74 13.48 -4.63 5.99
C PRO A 74 12.84 -5.71 5.11
N LEU A 75 12.49 -5.33 3.88
CA LEU A 75 12.10 -6.27 2.83
C LEU A 75 13.34 -6.92 2.22
N ILE A 76 14.39 -6.12 2.06
CA ILE A 76 15.72 -6.54 1.64
C ILE A 76 16.70 -5.94 2.62
N ASP A 77 17.45 -6.77 3.29
CA ASP A 77 18.36 -6.35 4.36
C ASP A 77 19.33 -5.26 3.90
N GLY A 78 19.38 -4.17 4.66
CA GLY A 78 20.24 -3.02 4.37
C GLY A 78 19.90 -2.21 3.12
N LEU A 79 18.88 -2.62 2.33
CA LEU A 79 18.56 -1.97 1.06
C LEU A 79 17.13 -1.40 1.00
N LEU A 80 16.10 -2.16 1.39
CA LEU A 80 14.71 -1.76 1.20
C LEU A 80 13.88 -2.01 2.46
N TYR A 81 13.26 -0.96 2.96
CA TYR A 81 12.40 -0.96 4.14
C TYR A 81 10.94 -0.65 3.77
N PRO A 82 9.96 -0.91 4.65
CA PRO A 82 8.61 -0.38 4.48
C PRO A 82 8.63 1.14 4.33
N GLY A 83 7.83 1.67 3.39
CA GLY A 83 7.77 3.10 3.08
C GLY A 83 7.54 3.38 1.62
N THR A 84 7.55 4.66 1.24
CA THR A 84 7.34 5.11 -0.14
C THR A 84 8.65 5.54 -0.76
N TYR A 85 8.98 4.97 -1.92
CA TYR A 85 10.20 5.27 -2.66
C TYR A 85 9.89 5.66 -4.10
N ILE A 86 10.68 6.58 -4.65
CA ILE A 86 10.65 6.96 -6.06
C ILE A 86 11.92 6.43 -6.72
N PHE A 87 11.74 5.58 -7.72
CA PHE A 87 12.83 5.10 -8.57
C PHE A 87 12.85 5.85 -9.89
N ALA A 88 13.64 6.92 -9.94
CA ALA A 88 13.70 7.84 -11.07
C ALA A 88 14.87 7.53 -12.02
N GLY A 89 14.67 7.77 -13.31
CA GLY A 89 15.73 7.64 -14.31
C GLY A 89 15.22 7.79 -15.74
N ALA A 90 16.14 8.02 -16.69
CA ALA A 90 15.79 8.16 -18.09
C ALA A 90 15.10 6.90 -18.65
N PRO A 91 14.26 7.01 -19.69
CA PRO A 91 13.67 5.85 -20.37
C PRO A 91 14.75 4.84 -20.86
N LYS A 92 14.39 3.57 -20.93
CA LYS A 92 15.23 2.47 -21.45
C LYS A 92 16.50 2.14 -20.65
N LEU A 93 16.62 2.59 -19.39
CA LEU A 93 17.72 2.24 -18.49
C LEU A 93 17.54 0.89 -17.76
N GLY A 94 16.54 0.09 -18.11
CA GLY A 94 16.31 -1.20 -17.45
C GLY A 94 15.55 -1.11 -16.12
N LYS A 95 14.90 0.01 -15.80
CA LYS A 95 14.15 0.18 -14.53
C LYS A 95 13.13 -0.93 -14.31
N SER A 96 12.30 -1.24 -15.30
CA SER A 96 11.28 -2.30 -15.21
C SER A 96 11.88 -3.70 -15.04
N PHE A 97 13.10 -3.94 -15.54
CA PHE A 97 13.83 -5.19 -15.30
C PHE A 97 14.25 -5.29 -13.83
N LEU A 98 14.80 -4.21 -13.27
CA LEU A 98 15.16 -4.18 -11.85
C LEU A 98 13.91 -4.33 -10.97
N MET A 99 12.80 -3.67 -11.31
CA MET A 99 11.53 -3.82 -10.59
C MET A 99 11.02 -5.27 -10.60
N ALA A 100 11.08 -5.94 -11.77
CA ALA A 100 10.69 -7.34 -11.87
C ALA A 100 11.62 -8.25 -11.05
N GLN A 101 12.92 -7.94 -10.99
CA GLN A 101 13.89 -8.68 -10.18
C GLN A 101 13.60 -8.50 -8.69
N LEU A 102 13.36 -7.27 -8.20
CA LEU A 102 12.95 -7.00 -6.82
C LEU A 102 11.66 -7.76 -6.46
N ALA A 103 10.65 -7.68 -7.35
CA ALA A 103 9.38 -8.35 -7.17
C ALA A 103 9.52 -9.86 -7.02
N TYR A 104 10.29 -10.49 -7.91
CA TYR A 104 10.53 -11.93 -7.89
C TYR A 104 11.26 -12.38 -6.61
N HIS A 105 12.35 -11.72 -6.24
CA HIS A 105 13.13 -12.09 -5.07
C HIS A 105 12.35 -11.91 -3.76
N ILE A 106 11.53 -10.86 -3.64
CA ILE A 106 10.68 -10.67 -2.46
C ILE A 106 9.55 -11.70 -2.44
N SER A 107 8.92 -12.03 -3.58
CA SER A 107 7.85 -13.02 -3.63
C SER A 107 8.35 -14.42 -3.31
N THR A 108 9.53 -14.80 -3.75
CA THR A 108 10.11 -16.11 -3.51
C THR A 108 10.85 -16.21 -2.17
N GLY A 109 11.33 -15.08 -1.62
CA GLY A 109 12.21 -15.06 -0.46
C GLY A 109 13.65 -15.46 -0.78
N THR A 110 14.01 -15.52 -2.07
CA THR A 110 15.39 -15.81 -2.48
C THR A 110 16.27 -14.57 -2.35
N PRO A 111 17.52 -14.69 -1.91
CA PRO A 111 18.39 -13.53 -1.77
C PRO A 111 18.55 -12.75 -3.07
N LEU A 112 18.46 -11.42 -2.99
CA LEU A 112 18.80 -10.55 -4.09
C LEU A 112 20.27 -10.17 -4.00
N TRP A 113 21.07 -10.57 -4.98
CA TRP A 113 22.56 -10.49 -4.90
C TRP A 113 23.04 -11.17 -3.61
N ASN A 114 23.65 -10.41 -2.69
CA ASN A 114 24.09 -10.91 -1.39
C ASN A 114 23.21 -10.49 -0.20
N TYR A 115 22.04 -9.88 -0.48
CA TYR A 115 21.15 -9.38 0.54
C TYR A 115 20.01 -10.37 0.78
N ALA A 116 19.76 -10.71 2.04
CA ALA A 116 18.61 -11.52 2.42
C ALA A 116 17.31 -10.79 2.12
N THR A 117 16.31 -11.50 1.64
CA THR A 117 14.98 -10.95 1.35
C THR A 117 13.93 -11.55 2.28
N ARG A 118 12.94 -10.76 2.64
CA ARG A 118 11.80 -11.22 3.39
C ARG A 118 10.66 -11.58 2.43
N LYS A 119 10.30 -12.87 2.41
CA LYS A 119 9.21 -13.36 1.58
C LYS A 119 7.88 -12.69 1.93
N GLY A 120 7.09 -12.36 0.91
CA GLY A 120 5.73 -11.86 1.03
C GLY A 120 5.07 -11.64 -0.32
N THR A 121 3.79 -11.31 -0.31
CA THR A 121 3.03 -11.02 -1.52
C THR A 121 3.47 -9.70 -2.14
N VAL A 122 3.56 -9.69 -3.48
CA VAL A 122 3.97 -8.54 -4.28
C VAL A 122 2.90 -8.24 -5.34
N LEU A 123 2.50 -6.98 -5.44
CA LEU A 123 1.68 -6.46 -6.54
C LEU A 123 2.57 -5.61 -7.46
N TYR A 124 2.59 -5.92 -8.75
CA TYR A 124 3.28 -5.14 -9.76
C TYR A 124 2.29 -4.56 -10.79
N LEU A 125 2.03 -3.27 -10.71
CA LEU A 125 1.25 -2.53 -11.69
C LEU A 125 2.17 -2.12 -12.85
N ALA A 126 2.18 -2.91 -13.93
CA ALA A 126 3.02 -2.72 -15.12
C ALA A 126 2.22 -1.95 -16.19
N LEU A 127 1.95 -0.67 -15.94
CA LEU A 127 0.96 0.14 -16.66
C LEU A 127 1.43 0.63 -18.05
N GLU A 128 2.68 0.39 -18.43
CA GLU A 128 3.23 0.65 -19.77
C GLU A 128 3.43 -0.63 -20.58
N ASP A 129 2.99 -1.77 -20.03
CA ASP A 129 3.21 -3.08 -20.63
C ASP A 129 1.89 -3.77 -21.02
N ASP A 130 2.01 -4.90 -21.70
CA ASP A 130 0.95 -5.88 -21.89
C ASP A 130 1.37 -7.25 -21.31
N TYR A 131 0.40 -8.13 -21.08
CA TYR A 131 0.69 -9.44 -20.46
C TYR A 131 1.64 -10.30 -21.29
N ARG A 132 1.60 -10.23 -22.64
CA ARG A 132 2.51 -10.98 -23.52
C ARG A 132 3.96 -10.51 -23.33
N ARG A 133 4.20 -9.20 -23.32
CA ARG A 133 5.53 -8.63 -23.13
C ARG A 133 6.06 -8.89 -21.72
N LEU A 134 5.17 -8.83 -20.71
CA LEU A 134 5.51 -9.24 -19.35
C LEU A 134 5.93 -10.71 -19.28
N GLN A 135 5.15 -11.60 -19.87
CA GLN A 135 5.45 -13.04 -19.93
C GLN A 135 6.80 -13.31 -20.61
N GLU A 136 7.05 -12.73 -21.79
CA GLU A 136 8.32 -12.85 -22.50
C GLU A 136 9.50 -12.35 -21.66
N ARG A 137 9.33 -11.22 -20.95
CA ARG A 137 10.35 -10.64 -20.07
C ARG A 137 10.65 -11.56 -18.89
N LEU A 138 9.62 -11.97 -18.17
CA LEU A 138 9.75 -12.82 -16.99
C LEU A 138 10.38 -14.17 -17.37
N TYR A 139 9.97 -14.77 -18.47
CA TYR A 139 10.56 -16.01 -18.97
C TYR A 139 12.05 -15.87 -19.29
N ARG A 140 12.46 -14.73 -19.89
CA ARG A 140 13.88 -14.45 -20.15
C ARG A 140 14.70 -14.26 -18.87
N MET A 141 14.08 -13.71 -17.81
CA MET A 141 14.77 -13.40 -16.56
C MET A 141 14.86 -14.61 -15.64
N PHE A 142 13.79 -15.39 -15.56
CA PHE A 142 13.60 -16.42 -14.53
C PHE A 142 13.34 -17.81 -15.10
N GLY A 143 13.27 -17.96 -16.43
CA GLY A 143 12.96 -19.25 -17.08
C GLY A 143 11.53 -19.69 -16.79
N ALA A 144 11.37 -20.96 -16.45
CA ALA A 144 10.06 -21.56 -16.13
C ALA A 144 9.70 -21.46 -14.64
N GLU A 145 10.51 -20.79 -13.84
CA GLU A 145 10.20 -20.60 -12.41
C GLU A 145 9.01 -19.66 -12.23
N SER A 146 8.14 -19.97 -11.30
CA SER A 146 6.94 -19.21 -11.00
C SER A 146 6.85 -18.86 -9.50
N ALA A 147 6.06 -17.84 -9.18
CA ALA A 147 5.77 -17.45 -7.81
C ALA A 147 4.27 -17.14 -7.68
N ASP A 148 3.54 -17.90 -6.87
CA ASP A 148 2.09 -17.78 -6.71
C ASP A 148 1.66 -16.50 -5.98
N ASN A 149 2.57 -15.86 -5.28
CA ASN A 149 2.35 -14.62 -4.53
C ASN A 149 2.94 -13.38 -5.23
N LEU A 150 3.22 -13.46 -6.54
CA LEU A 150 3.61 -12.33 -7.38
C LEU A 150 2.49 -12.05 -8.40
N PHE A 151 1.79 -10.95 -8.19
CA PHE A 151 0.64 -10.55 -8.98
C PHE A 151 0.98 -9.39 -9.91
N PHE A 152 0.44 -9.42 -11.13
CA PHE A 152 0.63 -8.37 -12.13
C PHE A 152 -0.71 -7.80 -12.58
N SER A 153 -0.74 -6.48 -12.78
CA SER A 153 -1.81 -5.82 -13.53
C SER A 153 -1.21 -4.85 -14.54
N VAL A 154 -1.81 -4.82 -15.75
CA VAL A 154 -1.43 -3.90 -16.84
C VAL A 154 -2.36 -2.69 -16.91
N SER A 155 -3.34 -2.63 -16.01
CA SER A 155 -4.28 -1.52 -15.90
C SER A 155 -4.58 -1.23 -14.45
N ALA A 156 -4.79 0.05 -14.13
CA ALA A 156 -5.23 0.52 -12.83
C ALA A 156 -6.00 1.84 -12.99
N SER A 157 -6.83 2.15 -12.02
CA SER A 157 -7.45 3.47 -11.92
C SER A 157 -6.42 4.56 -11.59
N GLN A 158 -6.80 5.81 -11.74
CA GLN A 158 -5.97 6.92 -11.31
C GLN A 158 -6.06 7.11 -9.79
N LEU A 159 -5.02 7.67 -9.21
CA LEU A 159 -5.01 8.02 -7.80
C LEU A 159 -6.10 9.06 -7.49
N GLY A 160 -6.87 8.82 -6.44
CA GLY A 160 -8.04 9.63 -6.11
C GLY A 160 -9.26 9.40 -7.00
N LYS A 161 -9.19 8.43 -7.91
CA LYS A 161 -10.30 7.99 -8.80
C LYS A 161 -10.43 6.46 -8.85
N GLY A 162 -10.20 5.80 -7.73
CA GLY A 162 -10.38 4.36 -7.57
C GLY A 162 -9.11 3.54 -7.36
N LEU A 163 -7.90 4.10 -7.54
CA LEU A 163 -6.65 3.35 -7.26
C LEU A 163 -6.50 3.04 -5.77
N ASP A 164 -6.86 3.99 -4.93
CA ASP A 164 -6.78 3.81 -3.46
C ASP A 164 -7.64 2.61 -3.02
N GLU A 165 -8.85 2.51 -3.55
CA GLU A 165 -9.80 1.41 -3.30
C GLU A 165 -9.31 0.08 -3.88
N GLN A 166 -8.70 0.11 -5.07
CA GLN A 166 -8.10 -1.08 -5.70
C GLN A 166 -6.93 -1.62 -4.87
N LEU A 167 -6.04 -0.75 -4.41
CA LEU A 167 -4.92 -1.13 -3.56
C LEU A 167 -5.40 -1.65 -2.20
N GLN A 168 -6.41 -1.00 -1.61
CA GLN A 168 -7.01 -1.44 -0.36
C GLN A 168 -7.67 -2.82 -0.49
N GLY A 169 -8.41 -3.05 -1.57
CA GLY A 169 -9.01 -4.35 -1.88
C GLY A 169 -7.95 -5.44 -1.99
N PHE A 170 -6.88 -5.18 -2.76
CA PHE A 170 -5.79 -6.14 -2.92
C PHE A 170 -5.12 -6.51 -1.59
N ILE A 171 -4.83 -5.52 -0.72
CA ILE A 171 -4.23 -5.80 0.60
C ILE A 171 -5.19 -6.57 1.50
N THR A 172 -6.49 -6.31 1.39
CA THR A 172 -7.50 -7.06 2.16
C THR A 172 -7.55 -8.54 1.74
N GLU A 173 -7.42 -8.82 0.45
CA GLU A 173 -7.34 -10.18 -0.10
C GLU A 173 -5.98 -10.85 0.19
N HIS A 174 -4.92 -10.06 0.26
CA HIS A 174 -3.54 -10.51 0.47
C HIS A 174 -2.88 -9.79 1.65
N PRO A 175 -3.21 -10.14 2.90
CA PRO A 175 -2.74 -9.43 4.10
C PRO A 175 -1.23 -9.56 4.36
N ASP A 176 -0.56 -10.51 3.70
CA ASP A 176 0.90 -10.68 3.73
C ASP A 176 1.65 -9.82 2.69
N THR A 177 0.95 -8.89 2.02
CA THR A 177 1.55 -7.97 1.05
C THR A 177 2.71 -7.19 1.66
N LYS A 178 3.87 -7.22 1.00
CA LYS A 178 5.09 -6.51 1.42
C LYS A 178 5.47 -5.39 0.47
N LEU A 179 5.23 -5.59 -0.83
CA LEU A 179 5.67 -4.65 -1.87
C LEU A 179 4.56 -4.40 -2.88
N ILE A 180 4.37 -3.13 -3.22
CA ILE A 180 3.59 -2.70 -4.39
C ILE A 180 4.52 -1.90 -5.29
N ILE A 181 4.58 -2.24 -6.57
CA ILE A 181 5.34 -1.52 -7.59
C ILE A 181 4.37 -0.84 -8.54
N ILE A 182 4.54 0.44 -8.79
CA ILE A 182 3.75 1.21 -9.77
C ILE A 182 4.69 1.68 -10.89
N ASP A 183 4.62 1.04 -12.04
CA ASP A 183 5.44 1.31 -13.21
C ASP A 183 4.54 1.73 -14.40
N THR A 184 4.27 3.01 -14.63
CA THR A 184 4.96 4.17 -14.05
C THR A 184 3.98 5.08 -13.30
N LEU A 185 4.54 5.92 -12.41
CA LEU A 185 3.79 6.96 -11.71
C LEU A 185 2.95 7.85 -12.64
N GLN A 186 3.43 8.12 -13.85
CA GLN A 186 2.73 8.95 -14.83
C GLN A 186 1.37 8.39 -15.25
N LYS A 187 1.19 7.07 -15.23
CA LYS A 187 -0.06 6.40 -15.64
C LYS A 187 -1.17 6.50 -14.59
N VAL A 188 -0.80 6.64 -13.34
CA VAL A 188 -1.77 6.75 -12.22
C VAL A 188 -2.04 8.19 -11.81
N ARG A 189 -1.38 9.17 -12.44
CA ARG A 189 -1.66 10.60 -12.25
C ARG A 189 -2.97 10.99 -12.88
N GLU A 190 -3.66 11.92 -12.26
CA GLU A 190 -4.83 12.54 -12.87
C GLU A 190 -4.43 13.33 -14.12
N VAL A 191 -5.03 12.98 -15.26
CA VAL A 191 -4.89 13.73 -16.51
C VAL A 191 -5.96 14.82 -16.49
N GLY A 192 -5.63 16.01 -16.04
CA GLY A 192 -6.59 17.11 -16.04
C GLY A 192 -5.95 18.45 -15.71
N GLY A 193 -5.84 19.30 -16.76
CA GLY A 193 -5.53 20.72 -16.66
C GLY A 193 -4.07 21.09 -16.94
N ASP A 194 -3.89 22.25 -17.58
CA ASP A 194 -2.60 22.87 -17.96
C ASP A 194 -1.67 23.21 -16.78
N ASN A 195 -2.04 22.90 -15.57
CA ASN A 195 -1.25 23.05 -14.35
C ASN A 195 -0.61 21.71 -13.94
N TYR A 196 0.47 21.34 -14.63
CA TYR A 196 1.48 20.43 -14.09
C TYR A 196 2.16 21.11 -12.89
N SER A 197 1.44 21.22 -11.80
CA SER A 197 1.95 21.89 -10.62
C SER A 197 2.65 20.85 -9.74
N TYR A 198 3.80 21.21 -9.20
CA TYR A 198 4.50 20.50 -8.12
C TYR A 198 3.57 20.12 -6.97
N ALA A 199 2.49 20.86 -6.78
CA ALA A 199 1.48 20.60 -5.77
C ALA A 199 0.76 19.27 -5.99
N ASN A 200 0.44 18.90 -7.24
CA ASN A 200 -0.22 17.61 -7.56
C ASN A 200 0.71 16.42 -7.31
N ASP A 201 1.99 16.54 -7.65
CA ASP A 201 2.96 15.48 -7.38
C ASP A 201 3.16 15.26 -5.89
N TYR A 202 3.19 16.34 -5.14
CA TYR A 202 3.32 16.29 -3.68
C TYR A 202 2.09 15.64 -3.02
N GLU A 203 0.89 15.96 -3.49
CA GLU A 203 -0.35 15.36 -2.98
C GLU A 203 -0.41 13.85 -3.26
N ILE A 204 -0.03 13.43 -4.47
CA ILE A 204 0.05 12.03 -4.86
C ILE A 204 1.00 11.25 -3.95
N ILE A 205 2.21 11.78 -3.75
CA ILE A 205 3.21 11.15 -2.90
C ILE A 205 2.73 11.08 -1.44
N ASN A 206 2.07 12.13 -0.95
CA ASN A 206 1.53 12.16 0.41
C ASN A 206 0.40 11.12 0.62
N ARG A 207 -0.48 10.93 -0.36
CA ARG A 207 -1.53 9.89 -0.30
C ARG A 207 -0.91 8.51 -0.25
N ILE A 208 0.04 8.22 -1.13
CA ILE A 208 0.74 6.94 -1.15
C ILE A 208 1.53 6.74 0.15
N LYS A 209 2.19 7.78 0.66
CA LYS A 209 2.89 7.72 1.94
C LYS A 209 1.96 7.38 3.10
N LYS A 210 0.81 8.04 3.20
CA LYS A 210 -0.20 7.70 4.21
C LYS A 210 -0.64 6.25 4.10
N PHE A 211 -0.85 5.76 2.88
CA PHE A 211 -1.22 4.38 2.62
C PHE A 211 -0.12 3.40 3.09
N THR A 212 1.15 3.66 2.74
CA THR A 212 2.27 2.81 3.18
C THR A 212 2.47 2.82 4.69
N ASP A 213 2.31 3.98 5.33
CA ASP A 213 2.46 4.12 6.78
C ASP A 213 1.35 3.34 7.53
N CYS A 214 0.09 3.42 7.03
CA CYS A 214 -1.04 2.68 7.59
C CYS A 214 -0.84 1.15 7.52
N HIS A 215 -0.36 0.65 6.38
CA HIS A 215 -0.27 -0.80 6.14
C HIS A 215 1.09 -1.41 6.47
N GLY A 216 2.11 -0.58 6.71
CA GLY A 216 3.45 -1.05 7.00
C GLY A 216 4.14 -1.78 5.85
N ILE A 217 3.78 -1.43 4.61
CA ILE A 217 4.29 -2.02 3.36
C ILE A 217 5.27 -1.09 2.67
N CYS A 218 5.92 -1.58 1.61
CA CYS A 218 6.75 -0.77 0.72
C CYS A 218 5.97 -0.48 -0.57
N VAL A 219 6.03 0.78 -1.05
CA VAL A 219 5.55 1.16 -2.39
C VAL A 219 6.71 1.78 -3.17
N LEU A 220 7.02 1.20 -4.33
CA LEU A 220 8.01 1.69 -5.28
C LEU A 220 7.31 2.35 -6.46
N LEU A 221 7.57 3.64 -6.67
CA LEU A 221 7.04 4.43 -7.77
C LEU A 221 8.13 4.61 -8.82
N VAL A 222 7.93 4.03 -10.01
CA VAL A 222 8.85 4.24 -11.13
C VAL A 222 8.50 5.56 -11.82
N HIS A 223 9.50 6.43 -11.99
CA HIS A 223 9.35 7.73 -12.63
C HIS A 223 10.36 7.92 -13.76
N HIS A 224 9.87 8.42 -14.92
CA HIS A 224 10.72 8.80 -16.03
C HIS A 224 11.16 10.26 -15.89
N THR A 225 12.47 10.49 -15.76
CA THR A 225 13.02 11.85 -15.81
C THR A 225 12.97 12.36 -17.25
N ARG A 226 12.56 13.62 -17.42
CA ARG A 226 12.70 14.32 -18.72
C ARG A 226 14.20 14.56 -18.98
N LYS A 227 14.58 14.49 -20.25
CA LYS A 227 15.88 14.97 -20.71
C LYS A 227 15.89 16.48 -20.69
#